data_17620f604576001f65c4aa0750cdeee5
#
_entry.id   17620f604576001f65c4aa0750cdeee5
#
_cell.length_a   1.000
_cell.length_b   1.000
_cell.length_c   1.000
_cell.angle_alpha   90.00
_cell.angle_beta   90.00
_cell.angle_gamma   90.00
#
_symmetry.space_group_name_H-M   'P 1'
#
loop_
_entity.id
_entity.type
_entity.pdbx_description
1 polymer ?
#
loop_
_entity_poly.entity_id
_entity_poly.type
_entity_poly.pdbx_seq_one_letter_code
_entity_poly.pdbx_strand_id
1 'polypeptide(L)'
;MSEPGIDPAAIPSDALQSGVPDTTFSLFAAFRVSSSHPVVLDGRDVPGIVRELEDVSREIDDEGVVIRGWYDVSGVRSDADVLVWLQGVAPEDLQWSLRQLRRAAIVQPLIRTWSALGIVVDATGSDEAPKQWLSVSAVSERPGLAGAPGAVAIQSAAACGIGDADWIVTYEADELAWIVDHLRDAGGSGARGGTIAGRLIDPAEMVEVLQ
;
A
#
# COMPACT_ATOMS: atom_id res chain seq x y z
N MET A 1 -37.95 -12.04 -21.94
CA MET A 1 -37.37 -11.84 -20.58
C MET A 1 -35.98 -11.29 -20.82
N SER A 2 -35.84 -9.96 -20.74
CA SER A 2 -34.57 -9.24 -20.97
C SER A 2 -33.87 -9.14 -19.63
N GLU A 3 -32.61 -9.61 -19.57
CA GLU A 3 -31.75 -9.40 -18.41
C GLU A 3 -31.49 -7.89 -18.24
N PRO A 4 -31.52 -7.35 -17.01
CA PRO A 4 -31.10 -5.99 -16.77
C PRO A 4 -29.57 -5.93 -16.87
N GLY A 5 -29.07 -5.18 -17.85
CA GLY A 5 -27.66 -4.84 -17.96
C GLY A 5 -27.20 -4.13 -16.69
N ILE A 6 -26.15 -4.66 -16.05
CA ILE A 6 -25.47 -4.02 -14.94
C ILE A 6 -24.78 -2.79 -15.52
N ASP A 7 -25.29 -1.62 -15.16
CA ASP A 7 -24.63 -0.34 -15.42
C ASP A 7 -23.34 -0.31 -14.59
N PRO A 8 -22.12 -0.28 -15.20
CA PRO A 8 -20.91 -0.14 -14.42
C PRO A 8 -21.00 1.21 -13.73
N ALA A 9 -21.03 1.19 -12.38
CA ALA A 9 -21.14 2.36 -11.53
C ALA A 9 -20.18 3.45 -12.04
N ALA A 10 -20.74 4.46 -12.68
CA ALA A 10 -20.00 5.54 -13.29
C ALA A 10 -19.11 6.19 -12.22
N ILE A 11 -17.80 6.14 -12.42
CA ILE A 11 -16.90 7.09 -11.76
C ILE A 11 -17.48 8.46 -12.05
N PRO A 12 -17.74 9.31 -11.06
CA PRO A 12 -18.28 10.62 -11.31
C PRO A 12 -17.41 11.32 -12.35
N SER A 13 -17.95 11.62 -13.54
CA SER A 13 -17.21 12.27 -14.63
C SER A 13 -16.60 13.60 -14.20
N ASP A 14 -17.09 14.22 -13.16
CA ASP A 14 -16.54 15.43 -12.56
C ASP A 14 -15.13 15.25 -11.98
N ALA A 15 -14.79 14.08 -11.48
CA ALA A 15 -13.44 13.80 -10.96
C ALA A 15 -12.38 13.71 -12.08
N LEU A 16 -12.79 13.46 -13.32
CA LEU A 16 -11.91 13.31 -14.46
C LEU A 16 -11.83 14.56 -15.37
N GLN A 17 -12.71 15.56 -15.19
CA GLN A 17 -12.84 16.71 -16.09
C GLN A 17 -12.28 18.03 -15.54
N SER A 18 -11.99 18.12 -14.25
CA SER A 18 -11.22 19.22 -13.71
C SER A 18 -9.77 18.78 -13.67
N GLY A 19 -8.84 19.60 -14.16
CA GLY A 19 -7.42 19.48 -13.81
C GLY A 19 -7.34 19.70 -12.31
N VAL A 20 -7.70 18.66 -11.53
CA VAL A 20 -7.94 18.75 -10.09
C VAL A 20 -6.58 18.75 -9.43
N PRO A 21 -6.20 19.83 -8.72
CA PRO A 21 -4.95 19.90 -7.97
C PRO A 21 -4.85 18.86 -6.85
N ASP A 22 -5.92 18.12 -6.56
CA ASP A 22 -6.07 17.25 -5.38
C ASP A 22 -6.25 15.75 -5.69
N THR A 23 -6.00 15.30 -6.94
CA THR A 23 -6.06 13.87 -7.25
C THR A 23 -4.86 13.16 -6.63
N THR A 24 -5.08 12.33 -5.63
CA THR A 24 -4.04 11.52 -4.99
C THR A 24 -4.07 10.11 -5.54
N PHE A 25 -2.90 9.60 -5.90
CA PHE A 25 -2.69 8.20 -6.25
C PHE A 25 -2.05 7.46 -5.07
N SER A 26 -2.41 6.20 -4.90
CA SER A 26 -1.75 5.27 -3.97
C SER A 26 -1.13 4.11 -4.73
N LEU A 27 0.16 3.86 -4.48
CA LEU A 27 0.89 2.73 -5.03
C LEU A 27 1.37 1.84 -3.88
N PHE A 28 1.06 0.56 -3.98
CA PHE A 28 1.51 -0.48 -3.05
C PHE A 28 2.45 -1.42 -3.77
N ALA A 29 3.52 -1.87 -3.09
CA ALA A 29 4.38 -2.91 -3.60
C ALA A 29 4.84 -3.83 -2.47
N ALA A 30 4.60 -5.13 -2.63
CA ALA A 30 5.06 -6.16 -1.70
C ALA A 30 6.28 -6.89 -2.27
N PHE A 31 7.22 -7.20 -1.40
CA PHE A 31 8.47 -7.82 -1.73
C PHE A 31 8.73 -9.03 -0.83
N ARG A 32 9.45 -9.99 -1.37
CA ARG A 32 9.90 -11.20 -0.67
C ARG A 32 11.41 -11.36 -0.79
N VAL A 33 12.02 -11.87 0.28
CA VAL A 33 13.41 -12.34 0.24
C VAL A 33 13.53 -13.52 -0.73
N SER A 34 14.57 -13.51 -1.54
CA SER A 34 14.86 -14.62 -2.44
C SER A 34 15.53 -15.76 -1.66
N SER A 35 14.94 -16.96 -1.70
CA SER A 35 15.54 -18.15 -1.09
C SER A 35 16.84 -18.59 -1.78
N SER A 36 17.05 -18.21 -3.05
CA SER A 36 18.27 -18.51 -3.81
C SER A 36 19.33 -17.42 -3.72
N HIS A 37 18.95 -16.22 -3.32
CA HIS A 37 19.83 -15.07 -3.15
C HIS A 37 19.42 -14.35 -1.85
N PRO A 38 19.70 -14.96 -0.68
CA PRO A 38 19.36 -14.34 0.60
C PRO A 38 20.10 -13.01 0.74
N VAL A 39 19.48 -12.05 1.40
CA VAL A 39 20.12 -10.80 1.78
C VAL A 39 21.13 -11.15 2.88
N VAL A 40 22.41 -11.07 2.54
CA VAL A 40 23.48 -11.26 3.54
C VAL A 40 24.00 -9.88 3.91
N LEU A 41 23.59 -9.38 5.05
CA LEU A 41 24.06 -8.11 5.58
C LEU A 41 25.16 -8.36 6.63
N ASP A 42 26.34 -7.76 6.46
CA ASP A 42 27.28 -7.61 7.56
C ASP A 42 26.70 -6.59 8.54
N GLY A 43 26.54 -6.94 9.82
CA GLY A 43 25.98 -6.03 10.84
C GLY A 43 26.72 -4.71 10.98
N ARG A 44 27.96 -4.59 10.44
CA ARG A 44 28.69 -3.33 10.34
C ARG A 44 28.15 -2.37 9.28
N ASP A 45 27.41 -2.87 8.30
CA ASP A 45 26.88 -2.08 7.18
C ASP A 45 25.49 -1.52 7.46
N VAL A 46 24.81 -1.97 8.52
CA VAL A 46 23.45 -1.54 8.87
C VAL A 46 23.27 -0.01 8.91
N PRO A 47 24.16 0.78 9.59
CA PRO A 47 24.03 2.22 9.57
C PRO A 47 24.21 2.85 8.19
N GLY A 48 24.97 2.21 7.29
CA GLY A 48 25.12 2.63 5.89
C GLY A 48 23.86 2.39 5.08
N ILE A 49 23.25 1.22 5.24
CA ILE A 49 22.03 0.80 4.59
C ILE A 49 20.83 1.68 5.01
N VAL A 50 20.71 1.95 6.32
CA VAL A 50 19.67 2.84 6.84
C VAL A 50 19.81 4.24 6.23
N ARG A 51 21.02 4.81 6.22
CA ARG A 51 21.25 6.13 5.60
C ARG A 51 20.95 6.15 4.11
N GLU A 52 21.33 5.12 3.36
CA GLU A 52 21.00 5.02 1.93
C GLU A 52 19.48 5.04 1.72
N LEU A 53 18.73 4.27 2.52
CA LEU A 53 17.27 4.25 2.41
C LEU A 53 16.64 5.58 2.79
N GLU A 54 17.17 6.26 3.82
CA GLU A 54 16.75 7.60 4.22
C GLU A 54 17.06 8.66 3.15
N ASP A 55 18.23 8.57 2.49
CA ASP A 55 18.63 9.49 1.42
C ASP A 55 17.72 9.31 0.19
N VAL A 56 17.43 8.06 -0.20
CA VAL A 56 16.47 7.75 -1.28
C VAL A 56 15.06 8.21 -0.91
N SER A 57 14.66 8.06 0.34
CA SER A 57 13.33 8.51 0.82
C SER A 57 13.21 10.04 0.73
N ARG A 58 14.28 10.78 1.05
CA ARG A 58 14.32 12.23 0.92
C ARG A 58 14.25 12.69 -0.53
N GLU A 59 14.99 12.01 -1.43
CA GLU A 59 14.94 12.28 -2.88
C GLU A 59 13.51 12.08 -3.44
N ILE A 60 12.80 11.06 -2.95
CA ILE A 60 11.42 10.77 -3.30
C ILE A 60 10.46 11.87 -2.79
N ASP A 61 10.67 12.34 -1.56
CA ASP A 61 9.88 13.43 -0.97
C ASP A 61 10.08 14.76 -1.71
N ASP A 62 11.31 15.06 -2.14
CA ASP A 62 11.63 16.23 -2.96
C ASP A 62 10.88 16.25 -4.31
N GLU A 63 10.51 15.08 -4.86
CA GLU A 63 9.68 14.92 -6.07
C GLU A 63 8.18 14.90 -5.76
N GLY A 64 7.77 15.18 -4.51
CA GLY A 64 6.37 15.28 -4.11
C GLY A 64 5.67 13.94 -3.92
N VAL A 65 6.42 12.86 -3.72
CA VAL A 65 5.90 11.54 -3.39
C VAL A 65 6.17 11.23 -1.92
N VAL A 66 5.11 10.89 -1.19
CA VAL A 66 5.19 10.51 0.22
C VAL A 66 5.32 9.00 0.34
N ILE A 67 6.35 8.52 1.03
CA ILE A 67 6.39 7.14 1.52
C ILE A 67 5.52 7.10 2.78
N ARG A 68 4.28 6.63 2.65
CA ARG A 68 3.34 6.52 3.77
C ARG A 68 3.88 5.57 4.84
N GLY A 69 4.53 4.50 4.44
CA GLY A 69 5.18 3.58 5.38
C GLY A 69 5.78 2.34 4.72
N TRP A 70 6.65 1.70 5.48
CA TRP A 70 7.11 0.34 5.28
C TRP A 70 6.42 -0.56 6.31
N TYR A 71 6.01 -1.74 5.89
CA TYR A 71 5.26 -2.66 6.76
C TYR A 71 5.90 -4.04 6.72
N ASP A 72 6.15 -4.60 7.89
CA ASP A 72 6.51 -6.01 8.08
C ASP A 72 5.26 -6.87 7.85
N VAL A 73 5.27 -7.68 6.81
CA VAL A 73 4.22 -8.62 6.45
C VAL A 73 4.68 -10.07 6.56
N SER A 74 5.91 -10.27 7.05
CA SER A 74 6.49 -11.59 7.29
C SER A 74 5.67 -12.38 8.30
N GLY A 75 5.59 -13.69 8.10
CA GLY A 75 4.79 -14.55 8.97
C GLY A 75 3.26 -14.45 8.81
N VAL A 76 2.77 -13.39 8.12
CA VAL A 76 1.34 -13.23 7.77
C VAL A 76 1.07 -13.83 6.40
N ARG A 77 2.02 -13.62 5.45
CA ARG A 77 1.96 -14.20 4.11
C ARG A 77 3.19 -15.06 3.83
N SER A 78 3.03 -16.06 2.99
CA SER A 78 4.14 -16.92 2.53
C SER A 78 4.88 -16.36 1.30
N ASP A 79 4.33 -15.32 0.67
CA ASP A 79 4.80 -14.76 -0.60
C ASP A 79 5.28 -13.30 -0.48
N ALA A 80 5.31 -12.75 0.73
CA ALA A 80 5.82 -11.39 0.98
C ALA A 80 6.41 -11.28 2.40
N ASP A 81 7.46 -10.48 2.54
CA ASP A 81 8.14 -10.17 3.81
C ASP A 81 7.98 -8.68 4.17
N VAL A 82 8.03 -7.78 3.18
CA VAL A 82 7.82 -6.34 3.40
C VAL A 82 6.88 -5.77 2.34
N LEU A 83 6.16 -4.71 2.73
CA LEU A 83 5.31 -3.92 1.85
C LEU A 83 5.65 -2.44 1.99
N VAL A 84 5.68 -1.70 0.88
CA VAL A 84 5.75 -0.23 0.87
C VAL A 84 4.45 0.37 0.34
N TRP A 85 4.05 1.48 0.94
CA TRP A 85 2.93 2.30 0.48
C TRP A 85 3.43 3.70 0.13
N LEU A 86 3.19 4.11 -1.12
CA LEU A 86 3.54 5.41 -1.68
C LEU A 86 2.28 6.19 -2.03
N GLN A 87 2.29 7.51 -1.84
CA GLN A 87 1.23 8.42 -2.24
C GLN A 87 1.80 9.63 -2.99
N GLY A 88 1.08 10.12 -3.99
CA GLY A 88 1.49 11.29 -4.77
C GLY A 88 0.42 11.71 -5.75
N VAL A 89 0.63 12.86 -6.41
CA VAL A 89 -0.34 13.46 -7.34
C VAL A 89 -0.14 13.01 -8.79
N ALA A 90 1.02 12.43 -9.12
CA ALA A 90 1.36 11.95 -10.45
C ALA A 90 1.74 10.46 -10.43
N PRO A 91 1.09 9.60 -11.22
CA PRO A 91 1.38 8.17 -11.21
C PRO A 91 2.77 7.83 -11.77
N GLU A 92 3.32 8.64 -12.67
CA GLU A 92 4.68 8.53 -13.19
C GLU A 92 5.74 8.74 -12.10
N ASP A 93 5.51 9.68 -11.18
CA ASP A 93 6.43 9.96 -10.07
C ASP A 93 6.40 8.82 -9.04
N LEU A 94 5.23 8.21 -8.80
CA LEU A 94 5.10 7.00 -7.99
C LEU A 94 5.88 5.82 -8.62
N GLN A 95 5.80 5.66 -9.94
CA GLN A 95 6.54 4.62 -10.65
C GLN A 95 8.06 4.89 -10.61
N TRP A 96 8.45 6.15 -10.74
CA TRP A 96 9.86 6.56 -10.61
C TRP A 96 10.36 6.27 -9.20
N SER A 97 9.62 6.69 -8.17
CA SER A 97 9.94 6.47 -6.75
C SER A 97 10.12 5.00 -6.42
N LEU A 98 9.21 4.14 -6.90
CA LEU A 98 9.35 2.69 -6.72
C LEU A 98 10.62 2.16 -7.41
N ARG A 99 11.02 2.72 -8.55
CA ARG A 99 12.29 2.35 -9.21
C ARG A 99 13.50 2.80 -8.41
N GLN A 100 13.47 3.98 -7.77
CA GLN A 100 14.55 4.45 -6.89
C GLN A 100 14.66 3.53 -5.65
N LEU A 101 13.57 3.27 -4.95
CA LEU A 101 13.56 2.33 -3.82
C LEU A 101 14.15 0.97 -4.19
N ARG A 102 13.84 0.44 -5.37
CA ARG A 102 14.37 -0.85 -5.84
C ARG A 102 15.86 -0.84 -6.19
N ARG A 103 16.52 0.32 -6.23
CA ARG A 103 17.98 0.44 -6.41
C ARG A 103 18.72 0.45 -5.08
N ALA A 104 18.04 0.81 -3.98
CA ALA A 104 18.65 0.76 -2.66
C ALA A 104 19.12 -0.65 -2.33
N ALA A 105 20.31 -0.77 -1.73
CA ALA A 105 21.02 -2.03 -1.51
C ALA A 105 20.15 -3.08 -0.79
N ILE A 106 19.33 -2.66 0.16
CA ILE A 106 18.45 -3.56 0.91
C ILE A 106 17.23 -4.06 0.12
N VAL A 107 16.75 -3.26 -0.85
CA VAL A 107 15.56 -3.60 -1.66
C VAL A 107 15.97 -4.31 -2.95
N GLN A 108 17.14 -4.00 -3.50
CA GLN A 108 17.61 -4.53 -4.78
C GLN A 108 17.53 -6.07 -4.90
N PRO A 109 17.90 -6.88 -3.89
CA PRO A 109 17.87 -8.34 -3.97
C PRO A 109 16.45 -8.91 -3.81
N LEU A 110 15.45 -8.11 -3.43
CA LEU A 110 14.12 -8.59 -3.16
C LEU A 110 13.33 -8.85 -4.44
N ILE A 111 12.47 -9.85 -4.40
CA ILE A 111 11.53 -10.19 -5.45
C ILE A 111 10.22 -9.45 -5.18
N ARG A 112 9.80 -8.58 -6.10
CA ARG A 112 8.46 -7.99 -6.01
C ARG A 112 7.42 -9.04 -6.39
N THR A 113 6.54 -9.37 -5.44
CA THR A 113 5.53 -10.42 -5.60
C THR A 113 4.14 -9.85 -5.92
N TRP A 114 3.88 -8.61 -5.50
CA TRP A 114 2.61 -7.94 -5.74
C TRP A 114 2.80 -6.43 -5.86
N SER A 115 1.94 -5.78 -6.63
CA SER A 115 1.80 -4.32 -6.62
C SER A 115 0.41 -3.92 -7.11
N ALA A 116 -0.08 -2.80 -6.61
CA ALA A 116 -1.34 -2.20 -7.05
C ALA A 116 -1.24 -0.68 -7.04
N LEU A 117 -1.82 -0.04 -8.05
CA LEU A 117 -1.92 1.40 -8.20
C LEU A 117 -3.39 1.78 -8.36
N GLY A 118 -3.83 2.83 -7.70
CA GLY A 118 -5.19 3.34 -7.84
C GLY A 118 -5.30 4.82 -7.50
N ILE A 119 -6.39 5.44 -7.96
CA ILE A 119 -6.78 6.81 -7.65
C ILE A 119 -7.58 6.80 -6.36
N VAL A 120 -7.13 7.55 -5.36
CA VAL A 120 -7.87 7.70 -4.10
C VAL A 120 -9.20 8.40 -4.36
N VAL A 121 -10.29 7.76 -3.96
CA VAL A 121 -11.64 8.27 -4.16
C VAL A 121 -12.26 8.70 -2.84
N ASP A 122 -12.05 7.89 -1.81
CA ASP A 122 -12.56 8.14 -0.47
C ASP A 122 -11.45 7.84 0.55
N ALA A 123 -11.35 8.69 1.56
CA ALA A 123 -10.45 8.47 2.69
C ALA A 123 -11.06 9.05 3.97
N THR A 124 -10.91 8.32 5.08
CA THR A 124 -11.26 8.77 6.42
C THR A 124 -10.03 8.64 7.31
N GLY A 125 -9.64 9.73 7.99
CA GLY A 125 -8.45 9.75 8.86
C GLY A 125 -7.11 9.64 8.12
N SER A 126 -7.07 9.91 6.82
CA SER A 126 -5.86 9.77 5.99
C SER A 126 -4.86 10.91 6.14
N ASP A 127 -5.28 12.06 6.67
CA ASP A 127 -4.39 13.23 6.90
C ASP A 127 -3.52 13.06 8.16
N GLU A 128 -3.77 12.03 8.94
CA GLU A 128 -2.97 11.69 10.10
C GLU A 128 -1.71 10.89 9.72
N ALA A 129 -0.75 10.82 10.64
CA ALA A 129 0.39 9.92 10.52
C ALA A 129 -0.08 8.46 10.31
N PRO A 130 0.72 7.62 9.62
CA PRO A 130 0.39 6.21 9.45
C PRO A 130 0.18 5.53 10.81
N LYS A 131 -0.82 4.64 10.88
CA LYS A 131 -1.09 3.86 12.08
C LYS A 131 -0.16 2.65 12.17
N GLN A 132 -0.12 2.01 13.35
CA GLN A 132 0.78 0.88 13.61
C GLN A 132 0.51 -0.34 12.72
N TRP A 133 -0.73 -0.56 12.32
CA TRP A 133 -1.13 -1.70 11.49
C TRP A 133 -1.85 -1.24 10.23
N LEU A 134 -1.48 -1.88 9.12
CA LEU A 134 -2.12 -1.75 7.82
C LEU A 134 -2.73 -3.09 7.42
N SER A 135 -3.89 -3.04 6.78
CA SER A 135 -4.44 -4.13 5.96
C SER A 135 -4.82 -3.56 4.60
N VAL A 136 -4.27 -4.10 3.52
CA VAL A 136 -4.59 -3.71 2.15
C VAL A 136 -5.14 -4.89 1.38
N SER A 137 -6.24 -4.66 0.66
CA SER A 137 -6.93 -5.67 -0.16
C SER A 137 -7.23 -5.15 -1.55
N ALA A 138 -7.04 -6.01 -2.55
CA ALA A 138 -7.50 -5.82 -3.90
C ALA A 138 -8.89 -6.48 -4.05
N VAL A 139 -9.92 -5.71 -4.44
CA VAL A 139 -11.31 -6.16 -4.48
C VAL A 139 -11.97 -5.82 -5.81
N SER A 140 -13.03 -6.56 -6.19
CA SER A 140 -13.79 -6.32 -7.42
C SER A 140 -14.96 -5.36 -7.23
N GLU A 141 -15.40 -5.14 -5.99
CA GLU A 141 -16.55 -4.29 -5.68
C GLU A 141 -16.09 -3.09 -4.86
N ARG A 142 -16.73 -1.95 -5.07
CA ARG A 142 -16.44 -0.74 -4.28
C ARG A 142 -16.73 -1.02 -2.80
N PRO A 143 -15.73 -0.86 -1.90
CA PRO A 143 -15.97 -1.04 -0.48
C PRO A 143 -16.90 0.05 0.05
N GLY A 144 -17.82 -0.32 0.94
CA GLY A 144 -18.59 0.65 1.71
C GLY A 144 -17.72 1.22 2.83
N LEU A 145 -17.66 2.55 2.94
CA LEU A 145 -16.96 3.22 4.05
C LEU A 145 -17.86 3.47 5.27
N ALA A 146 -19.07 2.94 5.26
CA ALA A 146 -20.04 3.18 6.32
C ALA A 146 -19.63 2.49 7.62
N GLY A 147 -19.60 3.25 8.71
CA GLY A 147 -19.49 2.71 10.05
C GLY A 147 -18.09 2.42 10.56
N ALA A 148 -17.04 3.02 9.94
CA ALA A 148 -15.70 2.94 10.56
C ALA A 148 -15.75 3.54 11.96
N PRO A 149 -15.43 2.77 13.02
CA PRO A 149 -15.16 3.36 14.32
C PRO A 149 -14.01 4.37 14.14
N GLY A 150 -14.01 5.50 14.87
CA GLY A 150 -12.95 6.50 14.76
C GLY A 150 -11.53 5.99 15.04
N ALA A 151 -11.39 4.73 15.45
CA ALA A 151 -10.11 4.03 15.65
C ALA A 151 -9.52 3.42 14.39
N VAL A 152 -10.30 3.25 13.29
CA VAL A 152 -9.86 2.67 12.02
C VAL A 152 -9.94 3.73 10.93
N ALA A 153 -8.79 4.07 10.33
CA ALA A 153 -8.75 4.88 9.13
C ALA A 153 -8.94 3.98 7.90
N ILE A 154 -9.74 4.43 6.94
CA ILE A 154 -10.06 3.67 5.74
C ILE A 154 -9.78 4.54 4.52
N GLN A 155 -9.12 3.95 3.51
CA GLN A 155 -8.99 4.57 2.20
C GLN A 155 -9.45 3.59 1.13
N SER A 156 -10.18 4.09 0.14
CA SER A 156 -10.48 3.35 -1.08
C SER A 156 -9.90 4.03 -2.30
N ALA A 157 -9.31 3.26 -3.19
CA ALA A 157 -8.77 3.74 -4.45
C ALA A 157 -9.35 2.95 -5.62
N ALA A 158 -9.77 3.67 -6.67
CA ALA A 158 -10.24 3.08 -7.92
C ALA A 158 -9.04 2.64 -8.75
N ALA A 159 -9.03 1.36 -9.16
CA ALA A 159 -7.96 0.73 -9.92
C ALA A 159 -8.48 0.09 -11.23
N CYS A 160 -9.73 0.38 -11.62
CA CYS A 160 -10.35 -0.16 -12.82
C CYS A 160 -9.50 0.09 -14.08
N GLY A 161 -9.10 -0.97 -14.76
CA GLY A 161 -8.29 -0.89 -15.98
C GLY A 161 -6.79 -0.57 -15.76
N ILE A 162 -6.33 -0.47 -14.50
CA ILE A 162 -4.93 -0.23 -14.16
C ILE A 162 -4.21 -1.54 -13.83
N GLY A 163 -4.91 -2.50 -13.23
CA GLY A 163 -4.35 -3.79 -12.78
C GLY A 163 -5.41 -4.87 -12.74
N ASP A 164 -5.18 -5.88 -11.91
CA ASP A 164 -6.05 -7.07 -11.82
C ASP A 164 -7.26 -6.87 -10.89
N ALA A 165 -7.39 -5.70 -10.26
CA ALA A 165 -8.47 -5.36 -9.34
C ALA A 165 -9.18 -4.08 -9.79
N ASP A 166 -10.46 -3.95 -9.47
CA ASP A 166 -11.21 -2.73 -9.74
C ASP A 166 -11.05 -1.70 -8.62
N TRP A 167 -10.77 -2.18 -7.40
CA TRP A 167 -10.61 -1.34 -6.21
C TRP A 167 -9.48 -1.85 -5.32
N ILE A 168 -8.83 -0.91 -4.64
CA ILE A 168 -7.90 -1.16 -3.56
C ILE A 168 -8.50 -0.53 -2.30
N VAL A 169 -8.58 -1.29 -1.23
CA VAL A 169 -9.04 -0.78 0.07
C VAL A 169 -7.97 -0.99 1.12
N THR A 170 -7.72 0.03 1.92
CA THR A 170 -6.82 -0.02 3.06
C THR A 170 -7.57 0.25 4.36
N TYR A 171 -7.12 -0.40 5.39
CA TYR A 171 -7.54 -0.19 6.78
C TYR A 171 -6.29 0.02 7.62
N GLU A 172 -6.22 1.14 8.34
CA GLU A 172 -5.13 1.43 9.27
C GLU A 172 -5.68 1.57 10.69
N ALA A 173 -4.99 1.00 11.67
CA ALA A 173 -5.32 1.14 13.09
C ALA A 173 -4.07 0.96 13.96
N ASP A 174 -4.13 1.44 15.20
CA ASP A 174 -3.05 1.23 16.15
C ASP A 174 -3.04 -0.20 16.73
N GLU A 175 -4.19 -0.88 16.67
CA GLU A 175 -4.33 -2.27 17.09
C GLU A 175 -4.91 -3.12 15.95
N LEU A 176 -4.23 -4.22 15.60
CA LEU A 176 -4.70 -5.14 14.56
C LEU A 176 -6.11 -5.69 14.83
N ALA A 177 -6.44 -5.88 16.11
CA ALA A 177 -7.75 -6.38 16.52
C ALA A 177 -8.89 -5.46 16.05
N TRP A 178 -8.69 -4.13 16.02
CA TRP A 178 -9.71 -3.20 15.56
C TRP A 178 -10.01 -3.35 14.06
N ILE A 179 -8.98 -3.62 13.24
CA ILE A 179 -9.18 -3.94 11.82
C ILE A 179 -9.98 -5.22 11.66
N VAL A 180 -9.64 -6.26 12.42
CA VAL A 180 -10.31 -7.57 12.36
C VAL A 180 -11.78 -7.43 12.79
N ASP A 181 -12.04 -6.72 13.89
CA ASP A 181 -13.40 -6.50 14.39
C ASP A 181 -14.23 -5.72 13.38
N HIS A 182 -13.66 -4.62 12.83
CA HIS A 182 -14.34 -3.82 11.80
C HIS A 182 -14.69 -4.67 10.57
N LEU A 183 -13.74 -5.45 10.04
CA LEU A 183 -13.98 -6.29 8.86
C LEU A 183 -14.99 -7.41 9.12
N ARG A 184 -14.99 -8.00 10.32
CA ARG A 184 -15.97 -9.02 10.71
C ARG A 184 -17.38 -8.43 10.78
N ASP A 185 -17.53 -7.24 11.36
CA ASP A 185 -18.83 -6.55 11.48
C ASP A 185 -19.35 -6.08 10.11
N ALA A 186 -18.46 -5.73 9.19
CA ALA A 186 -18.78 -5.38 7.81
C ALA A 186 -19.08 -6.61 6.90
N GLY A 187 -19.02 -7.83 7.42
CA GLY A 187 -19.27 -9.06 6.64
C GLY A 187 -18.06 -9.57 5.86
N GLY A 188 -16.87 -9.10 6.19
CA GLY A 188 -15.59 -9.48 5.58
C GLY A 188 -15.07 -8.48 4.56
N SER A 189 -13.83 -8.65 4.12
CA SER A 189 -13.15 -7.73 3.20
C SER A 189 -13.64 -7.79 1.75
N GLY A 190 -14.40 -8.82 1.36
CA GLY A 190 -14.74 -9.08 -0.04
C GLY A 190 -13.52 -9.40 -0.94
N ALA A 191 -12.35 -9.55 -0.36
CA ALA A 191 -11.10 -9.74 -1.10
C ALA A 191 -11.06 -11.10 -1.81
N ARG A 192 -11.01 -11.09 -3.14
CA ARG A 192 -10.80 -12.30 -3.96
C ARG A 192 -9.32 -12.53 -4.30
N GLY A 193 -8.50 -11.47 -4.27
CA GLY A 193 -7.07 -11.47 -4.61
C GLY A 193 -6.13 -11.62 -3.41
N GLY A 194 -6.69 -11.82 -2.22
CA GLY A 194 -5.93 -11.86 -0.98
C GLY A 194 -5.76 -10.50 -0.32
N THR A 195 -5.59 -10.54 0.99
CA THR A 195 -5.29 -9.38 1.84
C THR A 195 -3.83 -9.45 2.27
N ILE A 196 -3.17 -8.31 2.32
CA ILE A 196 -1.84 -8.16 2.90
C ILE A 196 -2.00 -7.30 4.15
N ALA A 197 -1.63 -7.85 5.30
CA ALA A 197 -1.61 -7.09 6.55
C ALA A 197 -0.18 -7.06 7.10
N GLY A 198 0.19 -5.93 7.70
CA GLY A 198 1.53 -5.74 8.25
C GLY A 198 1.61 -4.67 9.32
N ARG A 199 2.68 -4.75 10.11
CA ARG A 199 3.02 -3.79 11.13
C ARG A 199 3.96 -2.72 10.53
N LEU A 200 3.68 -1.46 10.82
CA LEU A 200 4.57 -0.35 10.45
C LEU A 200 5.96 -0.55 11.07
N ILE A 201 6.98 -0.41 10.26
CA ILE A 201 8.39 -0.54 10.65
C ILE A 201 9.21 0.65 10.16
N ASP A 202 10.28 0.95 10.87
CA ASP A 202 11.29 1.91 10.43
C ASP A 202 12.39 1.25 9.56
N PRO A 203 13.27 2.04 8.92
CA PRO A 203 14.36 1.50 8.10
C PRO A 203 15.33 0.57 8.84
N ALA A 204 15.51 0.72 10.14
CA ALA A 204 16.39 -0.14 10.92
C ALA A 204 15.74 -1.50 11.18
N GLU A 205 14.45 -1.49 11.56
CA GLU A 205 13.65 -2.72 11.71
C GLU A 205 13.53 -3.49 10.38
N MET A 206 13.47 -2.79 9.22
CA MET A 206 13.45 -3.43 7.91
C MET A 206 14.68 -4.31 7.69
N VAL A 207 15.85 -3.91 8.18
CA VAL A 207 17.09 -4.72 8.12
C VAL A 207 16.92 -6.02 8.91
N GLU A 208 16.26 -5.97 10.06
CA GLU A 208 16.03 -7.16 10.89
C GLU A 208 15.01 -8.13 10.25
N VAL A 209 13.96 -7.59 9.63
CA VAL A 209 12.91 -8.41 8.95
C VAL A 209 13.47 -9.16 7.75
N LEU A 210 14.49 -8.61 7.06
CA LEU A 210 15.02 -9.16 5.81
C LEU A 210 16.24 -10.06 5.98
N GLN A 211 16.72 -10.30 7.19
CA GLN A 211 17.79 -11.24 7.53
C GLN A 211 17.25 -12.63 7.84
#